data_69200ca8733e45ced24f4b1db475344a
#
_entry.id   69200ca8733e45ced24f4b1db475344a
#
_cell.length_a   1.000
_cell.length_b   1.000
_cell.length_c   1.000
_cell.angle_alpha   90.00
_cell.angle_beta   90.00
_cell.angle_gamma   90.00
#
_symmetry.space_group_name_H-M   'P 1'
#
loop_
_entity.id
_entity.type
_entity.pdbx_description
1 polymer ?
#
loop_
_entity_poly.entity_id
_entity_poly.type
_entity_poly.pdbx_seq_one_letter_code
_entity_poly.pdbx_strand_id
1 'polypeptide(L)'
;MVLKRHPNGGGLVEDTAYVAETAYIGEHARVYGYARVYDNATIYGYARIYSDAHVYGYARVYDDARVGGSAKVYGYAQVYGAARVFGRAKVYGYAQVYEGALVYNRAKVYGYAQVYGAAHVNLNAQIYGGAEIHGDAHVSEGFISCGIMSYGTNNQADG
;
A
#
# COMPACT_ATOMS: atom_id res chain seq x y z
N MET A 1 17.76 13.68 13.58
CA MET A 1 16.45 12.97 13.50
C MET A 1 15.72 13.13 14.83
N VAL A 2 14.57 13.76 14.78
CA VAL A 2 13.71 13.94 15.95
C VAL A 2 12.42 13.16 15.73
N LEU A 3 12.07 12.30 16.67
CA LEU A 3 10.82 11.55 16.67
C LEU A 3 9.85 12.20 17.67
N LYS A 4 8.65 12.44 17.20
CA LYS A 4 7.54 12.97 18.02
C LYS A 4 6.39 11.98 18.04
N ARG A 5 5.64 11.96 19.14
CA ARG A 5 4.37 11.21 19.17
C ARG A 5 3.28 12.03 18.54
N HIS A 6 2.55 11.41 17.61
CA HIS A 6 1.40 12.05 16.99
C HIS A 6 0.25 12.17 18.00
N PRO A 7 -0.42 13.33 18.10
CA PRO A 7 -1.48 13.54 19.10
C PRO A 7 -2.67 12.59 18.91
N ASN A 8 -2.96 12.18 17.68
CA ASN A 8 -4.03 11.25 17.37
C ASN A 8 -3.46 9.82 17.21
N GLY A 9 -3.40 9.05 18.29
CA GLY A 9 -3.00 7.64 18.32
C GLY A 9 -1.64 7.35 18.94
N GLY A 10 -0.78 8.34 19.15
CA GLY A 10 0.50 8.19 19.85
C GLY A 10 1.65 7.56 19.09
N GLY A 11 1.49 7.29 17.80
CA GLY A 11 2.53 6.73 16.95
C GLY A 11 3.70 7.68 16.73
N LEU A 12 4.84 7.13 16.32
CA LEU A 12 6.08 7.89 16.14
C LEU A 12 6.16 8.51 14.76
N VAL A 13 6.37 9.81 14.71
CA VAL A 13 6.53 10.60 13.49
C VAL A 13 7.88 11.32 13.52
N GLU A 14 8.66 11.16 12.45
CA GLU A 14 9.92 11.88 12.28
C GLU A 14 9.64 13.33 11.88
N ASP A 15 10.51 14.24 12.29
CA ASP A 15 10.37 15.68 12.05
C ASP A 15 10.38 16.09 10.57
N THR A 16 10.93 15.25 9.70
CA THR A 16 10.91 15.45 8.24
C THR A 16 9.62 14.99 7.58
N ALA A 17 8.83 14.13 8.26
CA ALA A 17 7.57 13.62 7.77
C ALA A 17 6.42 14.59 8.08
N TYR A 18 5.40 14.56 7.24
CA TYR A 18 4.17 15.32 7.45
C TYR A 18 3.01 14.39 7.80
N VAL A 19 2.38 14.63 8.93
CA VAL A 19 1.15 13.92 9.32
C VAL A 19 0.10 14.94 9.74
N ALA A 20 -1.05 14.92 9.07
CA ALA A 20 -2.18 15.79 9.41
C ALA A 20 -2.79 15.39 10.76
N GLU A 21 -3.35 16.34 11.48
CA GLU A 21 -4.00 16.10 12.78
C GLU A 21 -5.20 15.15 12.69
N THR A 22 -5.86 15.14 11.54
CA THR A 22 -7.01 14.26 11.26
C THR A 22 -6.61 12.80 11.01
N ALA A 23 -5.36 12.54 10.62
CA ALA A 23 -4.85 11.20 10.43
C ALA A 23 -4.61 10.51 11.78
N TYR A 24 -4.84 9.21 11.82
CA TYR A 24 -4.58 8.40 13.01
C TYR A 24 -3.27 7.61 12.84
N ILE A 25 -2.35 7.76 13.78
CA ILE A 25 -1.11 6.99 13.82
C ILE A 25 -1.07 6.23 15.15
N GLY A 26 -1.33 4.94 15.09
CA GLY A 26 -1.39 4.08 16.28
C GLY A 26 -0.04 3.96 16.99
N GLU A 27 -0.04 3.59 18.26
CA GLU A 27 1.11 3.65 19.18
C GLU A 27 2.39 3.02 18.65
N HIS A 28 2.30 1.90 17.93
CA HIS A 28 3.47 1.17 17.41
C HIS A 28 3.77 1.48 15.94
N ALA A 29 2.90 2.24 15.28
CA ALA A 29 3.12 2.67 13.89
C ALA A 29 4.19 3.76 13.80
N ARG A 30 4.86 3.82 12.64
CA ARG A 30 5.95 4.78 12.41
C ARG A 30 5.82 5.45 11.05
N VAL A 31 5.99 6.77 11.05
CA VAL A 31 6.04 7.59 9.83
C VAL A 31 7.38 8.35 9.83
N TYR A 32 8.20 8.15 8.81
CA TYR A 32 9.54 8.74 8.78
C TYR A 32 9.99 9.08 7.34
N GLY A 33 11.18 9.67 7.23
CA GLY A 33 11.65 10.23 5.98
C GLY A 33 10.83 11.46 5.59
N TYR A 34 10.47 11.57 4.34
CA TYR A 34 9.61 12.64 3.81
C TYR A 34 8.19 12.16 3.54
N ALA A 35 7.78 11.10 4.20
CA ALA A 35 6.46 10.52 4.05
C ALA A 35 5.35 11.51 4.45
N ARG A 36 4.21 11.38 3.78
CA ARG A 36 3.04 12.24 4.03
C ARG A 36 1.81 11.40 4.31
N VAL A 37 1.20 11.62 5.47
CA VAL A 37 -0.06 10.99 5.85
C VAL A 37 -1.08 12.09 6.15
N TYR A 38 -2.18 12.11 5.43
CA TYR A 38 -3.15 13.20 5.56
C TYR A 38 -4.59 12.75 5.34
N ASP A 39 -5.52 13.68 5.38
CA ASP A 39 -6.96 13.43 5.38
C ASP A 39 -7.37 12.55 6.59
N ASN A 40 -8.12 11.48 6.36
CA ASN A 40 -8.59 10.55 7.38
C ASN A 40 -7.87 9.19 7.31
N ALA A 41 -6.64 9.18 6.82
CA ALA A 41 -5.85 7.95 6.74
C ALA A 41 -5.57 7.39 8.14
N THR A 42 -5.56 6.07 8.23
CA THR A 42 -5.36 5.35 9.51
C THR A 42 -4.19 4.39 9.38
N ILE A 43 -3.15 4.62 10.18
CA ILE A 43 -1.93 3.80 10.22
C ILE A 43 -1.83 3.20 11.62
N TYR A 44 -1.82 1.87 11.76
CA TYR A 44 -1.77 1.23 13.07
C TYR A 44 -1.05 -0.13 13.04
N GLY A 45 -1.07 -0.85 14.15
CA GLY A 45 -0.21 -2.01 14.31
C GLY A 45 1.26 -1.60 14.28
N TYR A 46 2.09 -2.35 13.62
CA TYR A 46 3.53 -2.07 13.43
C TYR A 46 3.82 -1.50 12.04
N ALA A 47 2.82 -0.94 11.39
CA ALA A 47 2.93 -0.41 10.04
C ALA A 47 3.98 0.71 9.93
N ARG A 48 4.63 0.78 8.77
CA ARG A 48 5.69 1.76 8.51
C ARG A 48 5.44 2.48 7.20
N ILE A 49 5.41 3.80 7.27
CA ILE A 49 5.31 4.68 6.10
C ILE A 49 6.62 5.46 6.04
N TYR A 50 7.32 5.41 4.90
CA TYR A 50 8.68 5.96 4.84
C TYR A 50 9.06 6.48 3.44
N SER A 51 10.26 7.07 3.35
CA SER A 51 10.75 7.75 2.14
C SER A 51 9.78 8.87 1.71
N ASP A 52 9.37 8.93 0.46
CA ASP A 52 8.45 9.92 -0.09
C ASP A 52 7.02 9.37 -0.26
N ALA A 53 6.63 8.34 0.50
CA ALA A 53 5.34 7.71 0.36
C ALA A 53 4.19 8.61 0.81
N HIS A 54 3.05 8.51 0.14
CA HIS A 54 1.83 9.24 0.47
C HIS A 54 0.70 8.28 0.84
N VAL A 55 0.09 8.47 2.00
CA VAL A 55 -1.12 7.74 2.42
C VAL A 55 -2.20 8.76 2.77
N TYR A 56 -3.35 8.72 2.10
CA TYR A 56 -4.37 9.74 2.28
C TYR A 56 -5.80 9.25 1.98
N GLY A 57 -6.77 10.14 2.06
CA GLY A 57 -8.18 9.78 1.95
C GLY A 57 -8.62 9.00 3.18
N TYR A 58 -9.25 7.88 2.98
CA TYR A 58 -9.68 6.93 4.01
C TYR A 58 -8.86 5.63 3.99
N ALA A 59 -7.66 5.69 3.44
CA ALA A 59 -6.79 4.53 3.34
C ALA A 59 -6.38 4.00 4.72
N ARG A 60 -6.19 2.69 4.79
CA ARG A 60 -5.75 2.01 6.02
C ARG A 60 -4.48 1.21 5.74
N VAL A 61 -3.47 1.41 6.56
CA VAL A 61 -2.23 0.63 6.53
C VAL A 61 -1.99 0.08 7.93
N TYR A 62 -1.94 -1.24 8.09
CA TYR A 62 -1.89 -1.83 9.42
C TYR A 62 -1.13 -3.16 9.48
N ASP A 63 -1.10 -3.79 10.65
CA ASP A 63 -0.26 -4.94 10.97
C ASP A 63 1.22 -4.62 10.74
N ASP A 64 1.97 -5.43 10.01
CA ASP A 64 3.39 -5.24 9.67
C ASP A 64 3.60 -4.62 8.27
N ALA A 65 2.56 -4.04 7.69
CA ALA A 65 2.60 -3.51 6.33
C ALA A 65 3.59 -2.36 6.18
N ARG A 66 4.17 -2.24 4.98
CA ARG A 66 5.15 -1.19 4.68
C ARG A 66 4.80 -0.48 3.39
N VAL A 67 4.77 0.85 3.45
CA VAL A 67 4.58 1.71 2.27
C VAL A 67 5.78 2.65 2.18
N GLY A 68 6.52 2.58 1.09
CA GLY A 68 7.77 3.32 0.92
C GLY A 68 8.03 3.80 -0.49
N GLY A 69 9.26 4.29 -0.74
CA GLY A 69 9.59 4.92 -2.01
C GLY A 69 8.70 6.13 -2.24
N SER A 70 8.18 6.29 -3.44
CA SER A 70 7.20 7.32 -3.83
C SER A 70 5.80 6.72 -4.07
N ALA A 71 5.48 5.62 -3.38
CA ALA A 71 4.20 4.94 -3.51
C ALA A 71 3.06 5.78 -2.95
N LYS A 72 1.85 5.55 -3.48
CA LYS A 72 0.64 6.22 -3.03
C LYS A 72 -0.45 5.21 -2.67
N VAL A 73 -1.00 5.32 -1.48
CA VAL A 73 -2.14 4.53 -1.01
C VAL A 73 -3.27 5.49 -0.64
N TYR A 74 -4.40 5.40 -1.31
CA TYR A 74 -5.47 6.38 -1.11
C TYR A 74 -6.88 5.83 -1.39
N GLY A 75 -7.88 6.70 -1.29
CA GLY A 75 -9.27 6.28 -1.36
C GLY A 75 -9.64 5.47 -0.13
N TYR A 76 -10.20 4.31 -0.32
CA TYR A 76 -10.56 3.34 0.72
C TYR A 76 -9.66 2.09 0.70
N ALA A 77 -8.49 2.20 0.07
CA ALA A 77 -7.56 1.08 -0.05
C ALA A 77 -7.04 0.61 1.30
N GLN A 78 -6.75 -0.67 1.38
CA GLN A 78 -6.18 -1.29 2.58
C GLN A 78 -4.90 -2.05 2.24
N VAL A 79 -3.85 -1.82 3.03
CA VAL A 79 -2.57 -2.53 2.94
C VAL A 79 -2.27 -3.09 4.33
N TYR A 80 -2.19 -4.42 4.46
CA TYR A 80 -2.06 -5.04 5.78
C TYR A 80 -1.29 -6.37 5.75
N GLY A 81 -1.23 -7.05 6.89
CA GLY A 81 -0.35 -8.20 7.02
C GLY A 81 1.11 -7.79 6.87
N ALA A 82 1.92 -8.54 6.16
CA ALA A 82 3.31 -8.22 5.84
C ALA A 82 3.49 -7.63 4.43
N ALA A 83 2.42 -7.10 3.83
CA ALA A 83 2.44 -6.56 2.48
C ALA A 83 3.35 -5.34 2.33
N ARG A 84 3.92 -5.18 1.16
CA ARG A 84 4.81 -4.05 0.85
C ARG A 84 4.39 -3.37 -0.43
N VAL A 85 4.22 -2.06 -0.36
CA VAL A 85 3.94 -1.19 -1.51
C VAL A 85 5.06 -0.17 -1.62
N PHE A 86 5.80 -0.17 -2.74
CA PHE A 86 6.97 0.71 -2.86
C PHE A 86 7.25 1.12 -4.32
N GLY A 87 8.38 1.79 -4.57
CA GLY A 87 8.65 2.40 -5.85
C GLY A 87 7.69 3.54 -6.13
N ARG A 88 7.02 3.53 -7.24
CA ARG A 88 5.98 4.49 -7.65
C ARG A 88 4.60 3.84 -7.76
N ALA A 89 4.40 2.73 -7.09
CA ALA A 89 3.15 1.99 -7.12
C ALA A 89 1.98 2.79 -6.55
N LYS A 90 0.78 2.48 -7.02
CA LYS A 90 -0.45 3.10 -6.53
C LYS A 90 -1.47 2.04 -6.14
N VAL A 91 -2.01 2.15 -4.94
CA VAL A 91 -3.10 1.30 -4.45
C VAL A 91 -4.26 2.22 -4.05
N TYR A 92 -5.41 2.08 -4.70
CA TYR A 92 -6.52 3.01 -4.48
C TYR A 92 -7.90 2.39 -4.74
N GLY A 93 -8.94 3.19 -4.61
CA GLY A 93 -10.31 2.69 -4.64
C GLY A 93 -10.60 1.85 -3.40
N TYR A 94 -11.10 0.67 -3.55
CA TYR A 94 -11.37 -0.32 -2.51
C TYR A 94 -10.39 -1.49 -2.56
N ALA A 95 -9.25 -1.33 -3.22
CA ALA A 95 -8.27 -2.39 -3.39
C ALA A 95 -7.67 -2.83 -2.05
N GLN A 96 -7.30 -4.10 -1.98
CA GLN A 96 -6.65 -4.68 -0.81
C GLN A 96 -5.35 -5.37 -1.22
N VAL A 97 -4.29 -5.08 -0.47
CA VAL A 97 -2.98 -5.72 -0.62
C VAL A 97 -2.58 -6.28 0.74
N TYR A 98 -2.44 -7.59 0.86
CA TYR A 98 -2.25 -8.20 2.18
C TYR A 98 -1.40 -9.46 2.18
N GLU A 99 -1.26 -10.09 3.34
CA GLU A 99 -0.31 -11.18 3.57
C GLU A 99 1.12 -10.74 3.21
N GLY A 100 1.85 -11.47 2.39
CA GLY A 100 3.21 -11.15 1.96
C GLY A 100 3.32 -10.51 0.57
N ALA A 101 2.22 -10.00 0.02
CA ALA A 101 2.18 -9.47 -1.34
C ALA A 101 3.08 -8.25 -1.53
N LEU A 102 3.66 -8.15 -2.73
CA LEU A 102 4.52 -7.04 -3.13
C LEU A 102 3.91 -6.30 -4.33
N VAL A 103 3.71 -4.98 -4.18
CA VAL A 103 3.27 -4.10 -5.26
C VAL A 103 4.32 -3.00 -5.43
N TYR A 104 4.99 -2.96 -6.57
CA TYR A 104 6.14 -2.06 -6.71
C TYR A 104 6.36 -1.54 -8.14
N ASN A 105 7.44 -0.80 -8.36
CA ASN A 105 7.70 -0.07 -9.58
C ASN A 105 6.57 0.92 -9.89
N ARG A 106 5.88 0.81 -11.01
CA ARG A 106 4.77 1.68 -11.42
C ARG A 106 3.42 0.95 -11.43
N ALA A 107 3.33 -0.21 -10.81
CA ALA A 107 2.11 -1.01 -10.76
C ALA A 107 0.95 -0.23 -10.14
N LYS A 108 -0.25 -0.55 -10.58
CA LYS A 108 -1.49 0.02 -10.04
C LYS A 108 -2.43 -1.09 -9.62
N VAL A 109 -2.97 -0.98 -8.42
CA VAL A 109 -4.00 -1.89 -7.90
C VAL A 109 -5.19 -1.03 -7.46
N TYR A 110 -6.34 -1.22 -8.08
CA TYR A 110 -7.48 -0.34 -7.82
C TYR A 110 -8.85 -1.03 -8.03
N GLY A 111 -9.92 -0.28 -7.86
CA GLY A 111 -11.26 -0.86 -7.87
C GLY A 111 -11.45 -1.74 -6.65
N TYR A 112 -11.91 -2.95 -6.82
CA TYR A 112 -12.08 -3.97 -5.79
C TYR A 112 -11.03 -5.07 -5.86
N ALA A 113 -9.93 -4.84 -6.56
CA ALA A 113 -8.89 -5.84 -6.75
C ALA A 113 -8.23 -6.25 -5.43
N GLN A 114 -7.83 -7.51 -5.36
CA GLN A 114 -7.12 -8.07 -4.21
C GLN A 114 -5.79 -8.68 -4.65
N VAL A 115 -4.72 -8.36 -3.93
CA VAL A 115 -3.38 -8.92 -4.14
C VAL A 115 -2.89 -9.47 -2.80
N TYR A 116 -2.64 -10.78 -2.72
CA TYR A 116 -2.30 -11.43 -1.46
C TYR A 116 -1.39 -12.66 -1.62
N GLY A 117 -1.14 -13.36 -0.54
CA GLY A 117 -0.19 -14.47 -0.55
C GLY A 117 1.24 -13.97 -0.74
N ALA A 118 2.01 -14.61 -1.59
CA ALA A 118 3.34 -14.19 -2.00
C ALA A 118 3.35 -13.55 -3.41
N ALA A 119 2.22 -13.00 -3.85
CA ALA A 119 2.06 -12.45 -5.19
C ALA A 119 2.90 -11.17 -5.39
N HIS A 120 3.41 -11.02 -6.60
CA HIS A 120 4.19 -9.85 -7.02
C HIS A 120 3.49 -9.13 -8.17
N VAL A 121 3.18 -7.86 -7.98
CA VAL A 121 2.63 -6.99 -9.01
C VAL A 121 3.61 -5.84 -9.23
N ASN A 122 4.18 -5.73 -10.42
CA ASN A 122 5.27 -4.79 -10.66
C ASN A 122 5.26 -4.16 -12.05
N LEU A 123 6.35 -3.49 -12.39
CA LEU A 123 6.55 -2.74 -13.63
C LEU A 123 5.34 -1.84 -13.94
N ASN A 124 4.61 -2.09 -15.01
CA ASN A 124 3.47 -1.29 -15.42
C ASN A 124 2.13 -2.04 -15.32
N ALA A 125 2.08 -3.15 -14.60
CA ALA A 125 0.86 -3.93 -14.42
C ALA A 125 -0.27 -3.10 -13.80
N GLN A 126 -1.49 -3.32 -14.25
CA GLN A 126 -2.68 -2.71 -13.70
C GLN A 126 -3.70 -3.80 -13.33
N ILE A 127 -4.00 -3.90 -12.05
CA ILE A 127 -4.94 -4.85 -11.47
C ILE A 127 -6.15 -4.06 -10.98
N TYR A 128 -7.34 -4.37 -11.49
CA TYR A 128 -8.51 -3.58 -11.17
C TYR A 128 -9.81 -4.40 -11.23
N GLY A 129 -10.96 -3.74 -11.15
CA GLY A 129 -12.23 -4.43 -11.11
C GLY A 129 -12.33 -5.34 -9.89
N GLY A 130 -12.67 -6.58 -10.08
CA GLY A 130 -12.71 -7.63 -9.06
C GLY A 130 -11.61 -8.69 -9.21
N ALA A 131 -10.49 -8.37 -9.84
CA ALA A 131 -9.41 -9.33 -10.04
C ALA A 131 -8.74 -9.73 -8.71
N GLU A 132 -8.35 -11.00 -8.61
CA GLU A 132 -7.64 -11.55 -7.46
C GLU A 132 -6.29 -12.12 -7.92
N ILE A 133 -5.19 -11.63 -7.36
CA ILE A 133 -3.82 -12.08 -7.62
C ILE A 133 -3.25 -12.63 -6.32
N HIS A 134 -2.91 -13.90 -6.28
CA HIS A 134 -2.49 -14.52 -5.04
C HIS A 134 -1.49 -15.68 -5.25
N GLY A 135 -1.19 -16.42 -4.19
CA GLY A 135 -0.20 -17.47 -4.23
C GLY A 135 1.17 -16.92 -4.62
N ASP A 136 1.85 -17.55 -5.55
CA ASP A 136 3.15 -17.13 -6.08
C ASP A 136 3.04 -16.43 -7.44
N ALA A 137 1.90 -15.80 -7.74
CA ALA A 137 1.68 -15.15 -9.04
C ALA A 137 2.60 -13.94 -9.24
N HIS A 138 3.12 -13.81 -10.45
CA HIS A 138 3.93 -12.66 -10.87
C HIS A 138 3.27 -11.95 -12.05
N VAL A 139 2.88 -10.70 -11.84
CA VAL A 139 2.26 -9.85 -12.86
C VAL A 139 3.13 -8.62 -13.08
N SER A 140 3.76 -8.52 -14.24
CA SER A 140 4.68 -7.42 -14.55
C SER A 140 4.12 -6.42 -15.56
N GLU A 141 3.21 -6.83 -16.41
CA GLU A 141 2.63 -5.97 -17.43
C GLU A 141 1.15 -6.31 -17.65
N GLY A 142 0.45 -5.41 -18.33
CA GLY A 142 -0.91 -5.64 -18.77
C GLY A 142 -2.01 -5.19 -17.82
N PHE A 143 -3.23 -5.51 -18.19
CA PHE A 143 -4.46 -5.08 -17.54
C PHE A 143 -5.27 -6.31 -17.13
N ILE A 144 -5.45 -6.52 -15.83
CA ILE A 144 -6.25 -7.62 -15.29
C ILE A 144 -7.43 -7.02 -14.53
N SER A 145 -8.64 -7.24 -15.06
CA SER A 145 -9.88 -6.65 -14.51
C SER A 145 -10.77 -7.65 -13.78
N CYS A 146 -10.57 -8.94 -14.03
CA CYS A 146 -11.39 -10.00 -13.43
C CYS A 146 -10.62 -11.32 -13.41
N GLY A 147 -11.16 -12.28 -12.66
CA GLY A 147 -10.59 -13.61 -12.55
C GLY A 147 -9.59 -13.75 -11.41
N ILE A 148 -9.05 -14.94 -11.31
CA ILE A 148 -8.14 -15.36 -10.24
C ILE A 148 -6.83 -15.82 -10.86
N MET A 149 -5.72 -15.28 -10.38
CA MET A 149 -4.38 -15.70 -10.76
C MET A 149 -3.60 -16.12 -9.51
N SER A 150 -3.19 -17.37 -9.45
CA SER A 150 -2.55 -17.94 -8.24
C SER A 150 -1.09 -18.33 -8.42
N TYR A 151 -0.62 -18.51 -9.68
CA TYR A 151 0.77 -18.81 -9.98
C TYR A 151 1.07 -18.54 -11.46
N GLY A 152 2.37 -18.50 -11.78
CA GLY A 152 2.84 -18.21 -13.12
C GLY A 152 3.17 -16.74 -13.34
N THR A 153 3.61 -16.43 -14.53
CA THR A 153 3.92 -15.07 -14.97
C THR A 153 2.91 -14.62 -16.01
N ASN A 154 2.31 -13.47 -15.80
CA ASN A 154 1.52 -12.81 -16.83
C ASN A 154 2.29 -11.59 -17.33
N ASN A 155 2.75 -11.66 -18.56
CA ASN A 155 3.45 -10.57 -19.26
C ASN A 155 2.58 -9.92 -20.34
N GLN A 156 1.31 -10.33 -20.47
CA GLN A 156 0.40 -9.77 -21.48
C GLN A 156 -1.00 -9.56 -20.91
N ALA A 157 -1.60 -8.47 -21.33
CA ALA A 157 -3.01 -8.22 -21.10
C ALA A 157 -3.83 -9.20 -21.95
N ASP A 158 -4.61 -10.02 -21.30
CA ASP A 158 -5.76 -10.61 -21.95
C ASP A 158 -6.86 -9.55 -21.95
N GLY A 159 -7.09 -9.05 -23.12
CA GLY A 159 -8.13 -8.05 -23.37
C GLY A 159 -9.53 -8.60 -23.17
#